data_75ec74627566b1997820114f2cc9c5f3
#
_entry.id   75ec74627566b1997820114f2cc9c5f3
#
_cell.length_a   1.000
_cell.length_b   1.000
_cell.length_c   1.000
_cell.angle_alpha   90.00
_cell.angle_beta   90.00
_cell.angle_gamma   90.00
#
_symmetry.space_group_name_H-M   'P 1'
#
loop_
_entity.id
_entity.type
_entity.pdbx_description
1 polymer ?
#
loop_
_entity_poly.entity_id
_entity_poly.type
_entity_poly.pdbx_seq_one_letter_code
_entity_poly.pdbx_strand_id
1 'polypeptide(L)'
;SLLDDKILIKANGTPTYHFANVVDDHLMKITHVIRGEEWLPSLALHVLLYEAFDWEKPVFAHLPLILNPNGKGKLSKRSGEKGGFPVFPMDWNGDTKLKGFREAGILPEGLVNYLATLGWSPEEGLEVLTLHKLTELFLLENVVSSAANFDFEKLKWYNHKHIQTTDSPKLAELLMGLNKNAGEIVKEKLVDAVSLVKE
;
A
#
# COMPACT_ATOMS: atom_id res chain seq x y z
N SER A 1 -11.93 33.69 -9.89
CA SER A 1 -11.88 32.38 -9.25
C SER A 1 -12.01 31.30 -10.31
N LEU A 2 -11.11 30.32 -10.34
CA LEU A 2 -11.16 29.16 -11.26
C LEU A 2 -11.92 27.97 -10.65
N LEU A 3 -12.57 28.18 -9.48
CA LEU A 3 -13.33 27.15 -8.81
C LEU A 3 -14.82 27.29 -9.14
N ASP A 4 -15.40 26.22 -9.67
CA ASP A 4 -16.84 26.09 -9.85
C ASP A 4 -17.54 25.91 -8.51
N ASP A 5 -18.83 26.30 -8.45
CA ASP A 5 -19.68 25.99 -7.32
C ASP A 5 -19.79 24.48 -7.09
N LYS A 6 -19.57 24.05 -5.86
CA LYS A 6 -19.63 22.63 -5.48
C LYS A 6 -20.71 22.37 -4.43
N ILE A 7 -21.49 21.32 -4.63
CA ILE A 7 -22.44 20.87 -3.64
C ILE A 7 -21.68 20.26 -2.46
N LEU A 8 -21.81 20.84 -1.27
CA LEU A 8 -21.20 20.33 -0.04
C LEU A 8 -22.16 19.42 0.75
N ILE A 9 -23.46 19.75 0.72
CA ILE A 9 -24.52 18.97 1.37
C ILE A 9 -25.56 18.63 0.30
N LYS A 10 -25.92 17.36 0.21
CA LYS A 10 -26.95 16.86 -0.72
C LYS A 10 -28.35 17.30 -0.26
N ALA A 11 -29.33 17.25 -1.15
CA ALA A 11 -30.73 17.60 -0.84
C ALA A 11 -31.34 16.78 0.31
N ASN A 12 -30.85 15.59 0.56
CA ASN A 12 -31.27 14.74 1.69
C ASN A 12 -30.54 15.03 3.00
N GLY A 13 -29.73 16.11 3.09
CA GLY A 13 -28.99 16.50 4.28
C GLY A 13 -27.66 15.75 4.49
N THR A 14 -27.28 14.79 3.63
CA THR A 14 -25.99 14.09 3.77
C THR A 14 -24.85 14.90 3.16
N PRO A 15 -23.65 14.93 3.79
CA PRO A 15 -22.49 15.62 3.23
C PRO A 15 -22.00 14.93 1.97
N THR A 16 -21.37 15.71 1.08
CA THR A 16 -20.54 15.13 0.01
C THR A 16 -19.18 14.71 0.56
N TYR A 17 -18.44 13.91 -0.21
CA TYR A 17 -17.11 13.42 0.19
C TYR A 17 -16.18 14.55 0.64
N HIS A 18 -16.08 15.62 -0.13
CA HIS A 18 -15.14 16.72 0.17
C HIS A 18 -15.44 17.42 1.49
N PHE A 19 -16.73 17.62 1.79
CA PHE A 19 -17.13 18.23 3.04
C PHE A 19 -16.90 17.30 4.23
N ALA A 20 -17.33 16.04 4.11
CA ALA A 20 -17.15 15.04 5.17
C ALA A 20 -15.64 14.82 5.47
N ASN A 21 -14.81 14.70 4.44
CA ASN A 21 -13.38 14.47 4.60
C ASN A 21 -12.70 15.59 5.40
N VAL A 22 -12.96 16.86 5.07
CA VAL A 22 -12.38 18.01 5.81
C VAL A 22 -12.82 18.04 7.27
N VAL A 23 -14.10 17.76 7.53
CA VAL A 23 -14.65 17.73 8.90
C VAL A 23 -14.02 16.56 9.68
N ASP A 24 -13.97 15.38 9.10
CA ASP A 24 -13.39 14.18 9.74
C ASP A 24 -11.91 14.38 10.03
N ASP A 25 -11.14 14.88 9.07
CA ASP A 25 -9.70 15.14 9.22
C ASP A 25 -9.44 16.14 10.38
N HIS A 26 -10.25 17.20 10.48
CA HIS A 26 -10.16 18.17 11.58
C HIS A 26 -10.50 17.54 12.93
N LEU A 27 -11.64 16.85 13.03
CA LEU A 27 -12.10 16.24 14.28
C LEU A 27 -11.18 15.10 14.75
N MET A 28 -10.61 14.37 13.82
CA MET A 28 -9.63 13.31 14.08
C MET A 28 -8.20 13.83 14.30
N LYS A 29 -7.98 15.16 14.18
CA LYS A 29 -6.68 15.82 14.36
C LYS A 29 -5.61 15.27 13.42
N ILE A 30 -5.98 15.05 12.16
CA ILE A 30 -5.05 14.63 11.12
C ILE A 30 -4.03 15.74 10.87
N THR A 31 -2.76 15.42 11.01
CA THR A 31 -1.65 16.35 10.80
C THR A 31 -1.14 16.38 9.36
N HIS A 32 -1.22 15.23 8.67
CA HIS A 32 -0.74 15.05 7.30
C HIS A 32 -1.76 14.29 6.48
N VAL A 33 -2.18 14.85 5.35
CA VAL A 33 -3.04 14.19 4.35
C VAL A 33 -2.14 13.73 3.21
N ILE A 34 -1.83 12.42 3.19
CA ILE A 34 -0.99 11.79 2.17
C ILE A 34 -1.89 10.99 1.24
N ARG A 35 -1.92 11.34 -0.06
CA ARG A 35 -2.83 10.71 -1.03
C ARG A 35 -2.27 10.77 -2.45
N GLY A 36 -2.88 10.05 -3.39
CA GLY A 36 -2.45 10.08 -4.78
C GLY A 36 -2.69 11.44 -5.46
N GLU A 37 -1.86 11.78 -6.44
CA GLU A 37 -1.91 13.05 -7.19
C GLU A 37 -3.23 13.26 -7.94
N GLU A 38 -4.02 12.21 -8.19
CA GLU A 38 -5.35 12.33 -8.77
C GLU A 38 -6.32 13.16 -7.93
N TRP A 39 -6.01 13.38 -6.65
CA TRP A 39 -6.78 14.22 -5.73
C TRP A 39 -6.32 15.69 -5.71
N LEU A 40 -5.25 16.03 -6.42
CA LEU A 40 -4.74 17.40 -6.49
C LEU A 40 -5.79 18.43 -6.94
N PRO A 41 -6.69 18.13 -7.92
CA PRO A 41 -7.73 19.08 -8.31
C PRO A 41 -8.71 19.44 -7.20
N SER A 42 -8.87 18.60 -6.17
CA SER A 42 -9.76 18.88 -5.03
C SER A 42 -9.07 19.65 -3.89
N LEU A 43 -7.76 19.82 -3.94
CA LEU A 43 -7.00 20.48 -2.88
C LEU A 43 -7.49 21.92 -2.62
N ALA A 44 -7.72 22.68 -3.67
CA ALA A 44 -8.18 24.08 -3.55
C ALA A 44 -9.53 24.17 -2.79
N LEU A 45 -10.47 23.25 -3.07
CA LEU A 45 -11.75 23.19 -2.34
C LEU A 45 -11.53 22.85 -0.86
N HIS A 46 -10.66 21.89 -0.55
CA HIS A 46 -10.36 21.52 0.84
C HIS A 46 -9.73 22.68 1.60
N VAL A 47 -8.76 23.39 0.99
CA VAL A 47 -8.13 24.57 1.60
C VAL A 47 -9.17 25.64 1.91
N LEU A 48 -10.07 25.95 0.99
CA LEU A 48 -11.14 26.91 1.20
C LEU A 48 -12.12 26.51 2.31
N LEU A 49 -12.40 25.22 2.47
CA LEU A 49 -13.23 24.72 3.57
C LEU A 49 -12.54 24.92 4.92
N TYR A 50 -11.25 24.60 5.05
CA TYR A 50 -10.48 24.88 6.27
C TYR A 50 -10.49 26.38 6.60
N GLU A 51 -10.30 27.24 5.62
CA GLU A 51 -10.33 28.70 5.79
C GLU A 51 -11.73 29.19 6.19
N ALA A 52 -12.79 28.67 5.58
CA ALA A 52 -14.17 29.05 5.89
C ALA A 52 -14.60 28.65 7.31
N PHE A 53 -14.00 27.59 7.87
CA PHE A 53 -14.24 27.16 9.26
C PHE A 53 -13.27 27.76 10.28
N ASP A 54 -12.30 28.58 9.81
CA ASP A 54 -11.21 29.10 10.66
C ASP A 54 -10.42 27.97 11.36
N TRP A 55 -10.18 26.88 10.61
CA TRP A 55 -9.43 25.72 11.08
C TRP A 55 -8.00 25.72 10.54
N GLU A 56 -7.06 25.23 11.38
CA GLU A 56 -5.70 24.98 10.94
C GLU A 56 -5.66 23.87 9.89
N LYS A 57 -4.94 24.11 8.80
CA LYS A 57 -4.82 23.16 7.67
C LYS A 57 -3.78 22.09 8.00
N PRO A 58 -4.04 20.81 7.68
CA PRO A 58 -3.00 19.79 7.71
C PRO A 58 -1.96 20.03 6.60
N VAL A 59 -0.82 19.37 6.71
CA VAL A 59 0.15 19.28 5.63
C VAL A 59 -0.42 18.37 4.54
N PHE A 60 -0.43 18.81 3.29
CA PHE A 60 -0.88 18.00 2.16
C PHE A 60 0.30 17.48 1.35
N ALA A 61 0.35 16.17 1.14
CA ALA A 61 1.31 15.51 0.28
C ALA A 61 0.59 14.69 -0.80
N HIS A 62 0.91 14.97 -2.07
CA HIS A 62 0.34 14.26 -3.21
C HIS A 62 1.42 13.38 -3.83
N LEU A 63 1.24 12.06 -3.69
CA LEU A 63 2.17 11.08 -4.20
C LEU A 63 1.87 10.76 -5.67
N PRO A 64 2.89 10.48 -6.49
CA PRO A 64 2.69 10.08 -7.86
C PRO A 64 1.94 8.77 -7.98
N LEU A 65 1.34 8.52 -9.15
CA LEU A 65 0.61 7.29 -9.42
C LEU A 65 1.56 6.09 -9.51
N ILE A 66 1.08 4.94 -9.04
CA ILE A 66 1.66 3.65 -9.39
C ILE A 66 1.02 3.20 -10.70
N LEU A 67 1.86 2.97 -11.70
CA LEU A 67 1.45 2.57 -13.04
C LEU A 67 1.47 1.04 -13.19
N ASN A 68 0.75 0.56 -14.20
CA ASN A 68 0.81 -0.84 -14.60
C ASN A 68 2.24 -1.27 -14.97
N PRO A 69 2.58 -2.57 -14.94
CA PRO A 69 3.91 -3.08 -15.29
C PRO A 69 4.41 -2.63 -16.67
N ASN A 70 3.51 -2.39 -17.62
CA ASN A 70 3.84 -1.91 -18.95
C ASN A 70 3.95 -0.36 -19.06
N GLY A 71 3.89 0.36 -17.94
CA GLY A 71 3.93 1.82 -17.88
C GLY A 71 2.67 2.53 -18.39
N LYS A 72 1.64 1.81 -18.80
CA LYS A 72 0.43 2.38 -19.38
C LYS A 72 -0.74 2.39 -18.39
N GLY A 73 -1.12 3.57 -17.95
CA GLY A 73 -2.26 3.81 -17.06
C GLY A 73 -2.02 3.39 -15.61
N LYS A 74 -2.88 3.91 -14.74
CA LYS A 74 -2.84 3.64 -13.28
C LYS A 74 -3.04 2.17 -12.98
N LEU A 75 -2.26 1.64 -12.04
CA LEU A 75 -2.48 0.30 -11.47
C LEU A 75 -3.88 0.21 -10.87
N SER A 76 -4.60 -0.85 -11.20
CA SER A 76 -5.98 -1.05 -10.76
C SER A 76 -6.26 -2.53 -10.50
N LYS A 77 -7.37 -2.80 -9.81
CA LYS A 77 -7.89 -4.17 -9.60
C LYS A 77 -8.03 -4.94 -10.92
N ARG A 78 -8.57 -4.27 -11.96
CA ARG A 78 -8.71 -4.86 -13.31
C ARG A 78 -7.38 -5.13 -13.99
N SER A 79 -6.36 -4.33 -13.70
CA SER A 79 -5.01 -4.56 -14.23
C SER A 79 -4.39 -5.81 -13.62
N GLY A 80 -4.55 -6.02 -12.30
CA GLY A 80 -4.10 -7.21 -11.61
C GLY A 80 -4.80 -8.47 -12.12
N GLU A 81 -6.13 -8.43 -12.29
CA GLU A 81 -6.92 -9.52 -12.86
C GLU A 81 -6.42 -9.93 -14.25
N LYS A 82 -6.28 -8.97 -15.17
CA LYS A 82 -5.79 -9.22 -16.52
C LYS A 82 -4.32 -9.62 -16.60
N GLY A 83 -3.49 -9.10 -15.69
CA GLY A 83 -2.07 -9.35 -15.64
C GLY A 83 -1.68 -10.60 -14.83
N GLY A 84 -2.64 -11.22 -14.13
CA GLY A 84 -2.41 -12.43 -13.33
C GLY A 84 -1.55 -12.18 -12.07
N PHE A 85 -1.51 -10.95 -11.55
CA PHE A 85 -0.79 -10.61 -10.33
C PHE A 85 -1.74 -10.01 -9.26
N PRO A 86 -1.46 -10.22 -7.95
CA PRO A 86 -2.30 -9.73 -6.88
C PRO A 86 -2.23 -8.20 -6.75
N VAL A 87 -3.34 -7.58 -6.33
CA VAL A 87 -3.45 -6.16 -5.96
C VAL A 87 -4.18 -5.97 -4.64
N PHE A 88 -4.58 -7.06 -3.99
CA PHE A 88 -5.21 -7.07 -2.67
C PHE A 88 -4.31 -7.74 -1.63
N PRO A 89 -4.37 -7.34 -0.36
CA PRO A 89 -3.60 -7.99 0.70
C PRO A 89 -3.93 -9.48 0.86
N MET A 90 -5.21 -9.84 0.73
CA MET A 90 -5.74 -11.20 0.87
C MET A 90 -6.70 -11.50 -0.28
N ASP A 91 -7.03 -12.78 -0.48
CA ASP A 91 -8.01 -13.20 -1.47
C ASP A 91 -9.32 -12.42 -1.33
N TRP A 92 -9.76 -11.88 -2.44
CA TRP A 92 -11.06 -11.23 -2.55
C TRP A 92 -12.08 -12.19 -3.20
N ASN A 93 -13.12 -12.52 -2.44
CA ASN A 93 -14.22 -13.39 -2.90
C ASN A 93 -15.52 -12.57 -3.03
N GLY A 94 -15.53 -11.60 -3.97
CA GLY A 94 -16.72 -10.87 -4.38
C GLY A 94 -17.30 -11.45 -5.68
N ASP A 95 -17.82 -10.59 -6.56
CA ASP A 95 -18.33 -10.98 -7.88
C ASP A 95 -17.24 -11.61 -8.76
N THR A 96 -15.98 -11.23 -8.55
CA THR A 96 -14.79 -11.85 -9.13
C THR A 96 -13.88 -12.39 -8.04
N LYS A 97 -13.30 -13.57 -8.26
CA LYS A 97 -12.29 -14.15 -7.37
C LYS A 97 -10.93 -13.58 -7.75
N LEU A 98 -10.32 -12.79 -6.86
CA LEU A 98 -8.99 -12.22 -7.07
C LEU A 98 -8.04 -12.76 -6.01
N LYS A 99 -6.88 -13.22 -6.45
CA LYS A 99 -5.83 -13.73 -5.56
C LYS A 99 -5.19 -12.57 -4.79
N GLY A 100 -4.98 -12.76 -3.47
CA GLY A 100 -4.29 -11.81 -2.60
C GLY A 100 -2.78 -12.00 -2.58
N PHE A 101 -2.06 -10.99 -2.09
CA PHE A 101 -0.61 -11.10 -1.91
C PHE A 101 -0.24 -12.22 -0.93
N ARG A 102 -0.99 -12.36 0.18
CA ARG A 102 -0.75 -13.43 1.16
C ARG A 102 -0.89 -14.81 0.53
N GLU A 103 -1.96 -15.07 -0.20
CA GLU A 103 -2.21 -16.35 -0.86
C GLU A 103 -1.30 -16.58 -2.08
N ALA A 104 -0.67 -15.51 -2.58
CA ALA A 104 0.41 -15.59 -3.57
C ALA A 104 1.78 -15.90 -2.94
N GLY A 105 1.87 -16.05 -1.60
CA GLY A 105 3.10 -16.33 -0.88
C GLY A 105 3.99 -15.11 -0.66
N ILE A 106 3.44 -13.91 -0.72
CA ILE A 106 4.16 -12.68 -0.43
C ILE A 106 4.07 -12.36 1.06
N LEU A 107 5.22 -12.26 1.71
CA LEU A 107 5.31 -11.85 3.12
C LEU A 107 4.95 -10.36 3.27
N PRO A 108 4.28 -9.95 4.37
CA PRO A 108 3.99 -8.55 4.64
C PRO A 108 5.24 -7.66 4.62
N GLU A 109 6.34 -8.14 5.20
CA GLU A 109 7.61 -7.43 5.26
C GLU A 109 8.20 -7.19 3.86
N GLY A 110 8.14 -8.20 2.97
CA GLY A 110 8.58 -8.09 1.59
C GLY A 110 7.72 -7.11 0.79
N LEU A 111 6.40 -7.15 0.98
CA LEU A 111 5.47 -6.23 0.33
C LEU A 111 5.71 -4.78 0.79
N VAL A 112 5.81 -4.54 2.09
CA VAL A 112 6.01 -3.19 2.65
C VAL A 112 7.35 -2.61 2.18
N ASN A 113 8.42 -3.40 2.20
CA ASN A 113 9.73 -2.96 1.73
C ASN A 113 9.68 -2.58 0.23
N TYR A 114 9.07 -3.42 -0.60
CA TYR A 114 8.91 -3.13 -2.03
C TYR A 114 8.08 -1.86 -2.26
N LEU A 115 6.92 -1.71 -1.59
CA LEU A 115 6.06 -0.54 -1.74
C LEU A 115 6.77 0.76 -1.35
N ALA A 116 7.58 0.73 -0.28
CA ALA A 116 8.39 1.88 0.12
C ALA A 116 9.34 2.33 -0.99
N THR A 117 9.90 1.40 -1.76
CA THR A 117 10.84 1.72 -2.85
C THR A 117 10.18 2.14 -4.17
N LEU A 118 8.84 2.17 -4.26
CA LEU A 118 8.15 2.60 -5.49
C LEU A 118 8.17 4.11 -5.74
N GLY A 119 8.65 4.89 -4.82
CA GLY A 119 8.76 6.34 -5.00
C GLY A 119 9.79 6.96 -4.07
N TRP A 120 10.53 6.12 -3.37
CA TRP A 120 11.57 6.52 -2.44
C TRP A 120 12.75 5.55 -2.56
N SER A 121 13.95 6.04 -2.41
CA SER A 121 15.16 5.22 -2.38
C SER A 121 15.92 5.46 -1.07
N PRO A 122 16.30 4.40 -0.37
CA PRO A 122 17.24 4.52 0.73
C PRO A 122 18.63 4.92 0.19
N GLU A 123 19.57 5.18 1.09
CA GLU A 123 20.98 5.34 0.74
C GLU A 123 21.52 4.11 -0.01
N GLU A 124 22.55 4.31 -0.84
CA GLU A 124 23.14 3.24 -1.63
C GLU A 124 23.52 2.01 -0.77
N GLY A 125 23.14 0.82 -1.24
CA GLY A 125 23.43 -0.45 -0.58
C GLY A 125 22.41 -0.93 0.45
N LEU A 126 21.38 -0.13 0.77
CA LEU A 126 20.32 -0.49 1.71
C LEU A 126 19.03 -0.87 0.96
N GLU A 127 18.99 -2.02 0.33
CA GLU A 127 17.82 -2.45 -0.43
C GLU A 127 16.80 -3.20 0.44
N VAL A 128 17.25 -4.10 1.31
CA VAL A 128 16.38 -4.93 2.16
C VAL A 128 16.28 -4.32 3.55
N LEU A 129 15.12 -3.78 3.88
CA LEU A 129 14.87 -3.03 5.10
C LEU A 129 13.72 -3.65 5.91
N THR A 130 13.90 -3.74 7.22
CA THR A 130 12.80 -4.05 8.14
C THR A 130 11.85 -2.85 8.25
N LEU A 131 10.60 -3.09 8.70
CA LEU A 131 9.66 -2.01 8.95
C LEU A 131 10.23 -0.96 9.92
N HIS A 132 10.92 -1.40 10.96
CA HIS A 132 11.57 -0.48 11.91
C HIS A 132 12.58 0.42 11.19
N LYS A 133 13.44 -0.17 10.37
CA LYS A 133 14.45 0.61 9.63
C LYS A 133 13.83 1.54 8.59
N LEU A 134 12.74 1.12 7.96
CA LEU A 134 11.97 1.98 7.07
C LEU A 134 11.41 3.21 7.82
N THR A 135 10.86 3.03 9.03
CA THR A 135 10.33 4.16 9.81
C THR A 135 11.41 5.12 10.32
N GLU A 136 12.66 4.67 10.47
CA GLU A 136 13.78 5.54 10.82
C GLU A 136 14.30 6.37 9.63
N LEU A 137 14.31 5.77 8.44
CA LEU A 137 14.96 6.35 7.26
C LEU A 137 13.99 7.09 6.34
N PHE A 138 12.70 6.71 6.35
CA PHE A 138 11.73 7.29 5.43
C PHE A 138 11.44 8.74 5.75
N LEU A 139 11.71 9.60 4.79
CA LEU A 139 11.35 11.02 4.84
C LEU A 139 10.42 11.32 3.66
N LEU A 140 9.27 11.93 3.97
CA LEU A 140 8.25 12.25 2.97
C LEU A 140 8.78 13.19 1.88
N GLU A 141 9.69 14.10 2.27
CA GLU A 141 10.34 15.07 1.39
C GLU A 141 11.24 14.41 0.33
N ASN A 142 11.70 13.19 0.61
CA ASN A 142 12.57 12.44 -0.30
C ASN A 142 11.78 11.56 -1.29
N VAL A 143 10.45 11.59 -1.23
CA VAL A 143 9.62 10.89 -2.21
C VAL A 143 9.73 11.59 -3.56
N VAL A 144 10.13 10.83 -4.58
CA VAL A 144 10.28 11.36 -5.95
C VAL A 144 8.92 11.69 -6.57
N SER A 145 8.87 12.73 -7.38
CA SER A 145 7.62 13.20 -8.02
C SER A 145 7.26 12.43 -9.30
N SER A 146 8.08 11.49 -9.75
CA SER A 146 7.81 10.69 -10.94
C SER A 146 7.01 9.44 -10.60
N ALA A 147 6.04 9.08 -11.47
CA ALA A 147 5.28 7.85 -11.34
C ALA A 147 6.20 6.61 -11.41
N ALA A 148 5.91 5.61 -10.57
CA ALA A 148 6.63 4.36 -10.54
C ALA A 148 5.82 3.24 -11.22
N ASN A 149 6.49 2.39 -11.99
CA ASN A 149 5.85 1.19 -12.56
C ASN A 149 5.84 0.06 -11.52
N PHE A 150 4.69 -0.58 -11.37
CA PHE A 150 4.60 -1.79 -10.55
C PHE A 150 5.34 -2.94 -11.24
N ASP A 151 6.34 -3.49 -10.57
CA ASP A 151 7.14 -4.62 -11.06
C ASP A 151 6.96 -5.82 -10.13
N PHE A 152 6.23 -6.84 -10.60
CA PHE A 152 5.95 -8.03 -9.81
C PHE A 152 7.18 -8.91 -9.62
N GLU A 153 8.11 -8.93 -10.56
CA GLU A 153 9.35 -9.69 -10.40
C GLU A 153 10.27 -9.04 -9.36
N LYS A 154 10.32 -7.71 -9.34
CA LYS A 154 11.02 -6.97 -8.29
C LYS A 154 10.39 -7.22 -6.91
N LEU A 155 9.06 -7.25 -6.81
CA LEU A 155 8.38 -7.65 -5.58
C LEU A 155 8.76 -9.06 -5.13
N LYS A 156 8.80 -10.04 -6.04
CA LYS A 156 9.23 -11.40 -5.72
C LYS A 156 10.67 -11.44 -5.22
N TRP A 157 11.55 -10.62 -5.79
CA TRP A 157 12.94 -10.51 -5.33
C TRP A 157 13.00 -9.99 -3.88
N TYR A 158 12.28 -8.93 -3.54
CA TYR A 158 12.18 -8.45 -2.15
C TYR A 158 11.63 -9.53 -1.22
N ASN A 159 10.56 -10.19 -1.64
CA ASN A 159 9.94 -11.27 -0.88
C ASN A 159 10.93 -12.41 -0.62
N HIS A 160 11.67 -12.83 -1.63
CA HIS A 160 12.71 -13.85 -1.50
C HIS A 160 13.77 -13.45 -0.45
N LYS A 161 14.24 -12.21 -0.49
CA LYS A 161 15.21 -11.70 0.49
C LYS A 161 14.66 -11.73 1.91
N HIS A 162 13.41 -11.34 2.13
CA HIS A 162 12.76 -11.43 3.43
C HIS A 162 12.52 -12.89 3.88
N ILE A 163 12.19 -13.80 2.97
CA ILE A 163 12.09 -15.24 3.25
C ILE A 163 13.43 -15.77 3.76
N GLN A 164 14.54 -15.42 3.11
CA GLN A 164 15.88 -15.87 3.51
C GLN A 164 16.25 -15.44 4.94
N THR A 165 15.79 -14.28 5.38
CA THR A 165 16.10 -13.73 6.71
C THR A 165 15.07 -14.08 7.79
N THR A 166 13.91 -14.60 7.41
CA THR A 166 12.84 -14.98 8.36
C THR A 166 13.13 -16.35 8.99
N ASP A 167 12.90 -16.50 10.28
CA ASP A 167 13.13 -17.75 10.99
C ASP A 167 12.30 -18.91 10.42
N SER A 168 12.91 -20.11 10.30
CA SER A 168 12.26 -21.29 9.74
C SER A 168 10.97 -21.69 10.48
N PRO A 169 10.88 -21.64 11.84
CA PRO A 169 9.64 -21.89 12.54
C PRO A 169 8.50 -20.92 12.15
N LYS A 170 8.82 -19.62 11.99
CA LYS A 170 7.84 -18.61 11.56
C LYS A 170 7.37 -18.87 10.14
N LEU A 171 8.27 -19.23 9.22
CA LEU A 171 7.89 -19.59 7.84
C LEU A 171 7.03 -20.85 7.79
N ALA A 172 7.37 -21.86 8.58
CA ALA A 172 6.56 -23.09 8.68
C ALA A 172 5.14 -22.78 9.17
N GLU A 173 4.98 -21.91 10.17
CA GLU A 173 3.68 -21.48 10.66
C GLU A 173 2.85 -20.73 9.59
N LEU A 174 3.48 -19.84 8.84
CA LEU A 174 2.83 -19.12 7.73
C LEU A 174 2.37 -20.09 6.63
N LEU A 175 3.21 -21.08 6.27
CA LEU A 175 2.85 -22.10 5.28
C LEU A 175 1.69 -22.98 5.77
N MET A 176 1.67 -23.33 7.05
CA MET A 176 0.54 -24.07 7.65
C MET A 176 -0.75 -23.23 7.62
N GLY A 177 -0.66 -21.93 7.86
CA GLY A 177 -1.80 -21.03 7.78
C GLY A 177 -2.39 -20.92 6.36
N LEU A 178 -1.58 -21.13 5.33
CA LEU A 178 -2.03 -21.18 3.93
C LEU A 178 -2.65 -22.56 3.56
N ASN A 179 -2.24 -23.63 4.26
CA ASN A 179 -2.75 -24.99 4.03
C ASN A 179 -3.56 -25.48 5.23
N LYS A 180 -4.86 -25.22 5.21
CA LYS A 180 -5.80 -25.59 6.29
C LYS A 180 -5.89 -27.09 6.63
N ASN A 181 -5.29 -27.96 5.82
CA ASN A 181 -5.29 -29.40 6.00
C ASN A 181 -3.98 -29.96 6.60
N ALA A 182 -3.03 -29.11 6.97
CA ALA A 182 -1.77 -29.54 7.57
C ALA A 182 -1.98 -29.86 9.05
N GLY A 183 -1.91 -31.13 9.46
CA GLY A 183 -1.95 -31.57 10.85
C GLY A 183 -0.65 -31.28 11.62
N GLU A 184 -0.68 -31.40 12.98
CA GLU A 184 0.47 -31.07 13.85
C GLU A 184 1.77 -31.83 13.54
N ILE A 185 1.70 -33.09 13.10
CA ILE A 185 2.86 -33.94 12.75
C ILE A 185 3.65 -33.33 11.56
N VAL A 186 3.01 -32.47 10.76
CA VAL A 186 3.65 -31.80 9.60
C VAL A 186 4.52 -30.63 10.05
N LYS A 187 4.29 -30.04 11.22
CA LYS A 187 4.95 -28.81 11.65
C LYS A 187 6.47 -28.99 11.82
N GLU A 188 6.92 -29.98 12.56
CA GLU A 188 8.37 -30.23 12.76
C GLU A 188 9.07 -30.57 11.45
N LYS A 189 8.49 -31.50 10.68
CA LYS A 189 9.03 -31.82 9.34
C LYS A 189 9.04 -30.63 8.38
N LEU A 190 8.07 -29.73 8.52
CA LEU A 190 8.00 -28.53 7.68
C LEU A 190 9.08 -27.51 8.08
N VAL A 191 9.40 -27.38 9.38
CA VAL A 191 10.52 -26.53 9.83
C VAL A 191 11.84 -27.02 9.25
N ASP A 192 12.09 -28.33 9.29
CA ASP A 192 13.30 -28.92 8.73
C ASP A 192 13.35 -28.73 7.21
N ALA A 193 12.25 -28.98 6.51
CA ALA A 193 12.16 -28.78 5.05
C ALA A 193 12.37 -27.31 4.66
N VAL A 194 11.77 -26.37 5.42
CA VAL A 194 11.95 -24.91 5.19
C VAL A 194 13.41 -24.52 5.38
N SER A 195 14.09 -25.09 6.40
CA SER A 195 15.51 -24.82 6.66
C SER A 195 16.41 -25.25 5.51
N LEU A 196 16.06 -26.37 4.82
CA LEU A 196 16.82 -26.89 3.70
C LEU A 196 16.62 -26.11 2.37
N VAL A 197 15.48 -25.44 2.20
CA VAL A 197 15.15 -24.73 0.93
C VAL A 197 15.33 -23.23 1.00
N LYS A 198 15.74 -22.68 2.15
CA LYS A 198 16.01 -21.25 2.33
C LYS A 198 17.35 -20.80 1.70
N GLU A 199 18.25 -21.71 1.45
CA GLU A 199 19.54 -21.43 0.81
C GLU A 199 19.35 -21.19 -0.68
#